data_9a0b55e7224230656b45841b300832e4
#
_entry.id   9a0b55e7224230656b45841b300832e4
#
_cell.length_a   1.000
_cell.length_b   1.000
_cell.length_c   1.000
_cell.angle_alpha   90.00
_cell.angle_beta   90.00
_cell.angle_gamma   90.00
#
_symmetry.space_group_name_H-M   'P 1'
#
loop_
_entity.id
_entity.type
_entity.pdbx_description
1 polymer ?
#
loop_
_entity_poly.entity_id
_entity_poly.type
_entity_poly.pdbx_seq_one_letter_code
_entity_poly.pdbx_strand_id
1 'polypeptide(L)'
;MKHQATTTRTVLTALAFAATAFSIHADEGIPEITSFEPTPLEKKIFDGPGVTVTSGEEIYSTLCAGCHMPKGEGAVGGGMYPALAGNEKLEYPDYAVFIILNGYKAMPSFAHTLSDEQVAAVVNYLQSGLGGNTYEPAATTEQVEISRPQ
;
A
#
# COMPACT_ATOMS: atom_id res chain seq x y z
N MET A 1 -80.99 -42.59 -25.91
CA MET A 1 -80.22 -41.58 -25.16
C MET A 1 -78.90 -41.39 -25.90
N LYS A 2 -78.78 -40.25 -26.61
CA LYS A 2 -77.62 -39.98 -27.48
C LYS A 2 -76.68 -39.04 -26.73
N HIS A 3 -75.49 -39.55 -26.41
CA HIS A 3 -74.41 -38.71 -25.83
C HIS A 3 -73.67 -37.99 -26.97
N GLN A 4 -73.76 -36.69 -27.03
CA GLN A 4 -72.98 -35.87 -27.93
C GLN A 4 -71.56 -35.60 -27.25
N ALA A 5 -70.51 -35.99 -27.92
CA ALA A 5 -69.17 -35.69 -27.56
C ALA A 5 -68.76 -34.31 -28.10
N THR A 6 -68.55 -33.38 -27.23
CA THR A 6 -68.05 -32.04 -27.54
C THR A 6 -66.52 -32.06 -27.68
N THR A 7 -66.03 -31.87 -28.89
CA THR A 7 -64.62 -31.83 -29.21
C THR A 7 -64.08 -30.41 -28.96
N THR A 8 -63.37 -30.21 -27.87
CA THR A 8 -62.74 -28.93 -27.62
C THR A 8 -61.44 -28.85 -28.41
N ARG A 9 -61.40 -27.98 -29.40
CA ARG A 9 -60.18 -27.66 -30.14
C ARG A 9 -59.35 -26.71 -29.34
N THR A 10 -58.21 -27.21 -28.76
CA THR A 10 -57.22 -26.40 -28.15
C THR A 10 -56.35 -25.76 -29.23
N VAL A 11 -56.43 -24.43 -29.36
CA VAL A 11 -55.57 -23.65 -30.25
C VAL A 11 -54.28 -23.37 -29.47
N LEU A 12 -53.19 -24.07 -29.81
CA LEU A 12 -51.87 -23.74 -29.33
C LEU A 12 -51.35 -22.54 -30.12
N THR A 13 -51.35 -21.38 -29.50
CA THR A 13 -50.61 -20.21 -29.99
C THR A 13 -49.14 -20.35 -29.61
N ALA A 14 -48.30 -20.72 -30.57
CA ALA A 14 -46.85 -20.72 -30.40
C ALA A 14 -46.35 -19.27 -30.44
N LEU A 15 -45.98 -18.74 -29.27
CA LEU A 15 -45.22 -17.49 -29.21
C LEU A 15 -43.76 -17.79 -29.64
N ALA A 16 -43.41 -17.34 -30.83
CA ALA A 16 -42.04 -17.35 -31.29
C ALA A 16 -41.27 -16.23 -30.56
N PHE A 17 -40.47 -16.56 -29.56
CA PHE A 17 -39.48 -15.66 -28.97
C PHE A 17 -38.34 -15.51 -29.99
N ALA A 18 -38.29 -14.38 -30.68
CA ALA A 18 -37.10 -13.98 -31.43
C ALA A 18 -36.00 -13.61 -30.46
N ALA A 19 -35.10 -14.54 -30.21
CA ALA A 19 -33.87 -14.28 -29.48
C ALA A 19 -32.96 -13.43 -30.40
N THR A 20 -32.99 -12.11 -30.24
CA THR A 20 -31.95 -11.24 -30.80
C THR A 20 -30.66 -11.52 -30.05
N ALA A 21 -29.75 -12.30 -30.64
CA ALA A 21 -28.41 -12.47 -30.18
C ALA A 21 -27.71 -11.09 -30.26
N PHE A 22 -27.58 -10.44 -29.13
CA PHE A 22 -26.73 -9.26 -28.99
C PHE A 22 -25.28 -9.74 -29.01
N SER A 23 -24.68 -9.71 -30.19
CA SER A 23 -23.23 -9.98 -30.32
C SER A 23 -22.50 -8.83 -29.65
N ILE A 24 -22.07 -9.04 -28.40
CA ILE A 24 -21.13 -8.17 -27.75
C ILE A 24 -19.80 -8.39 -28.48
N HIS A 25 -19.45 -7.47 -29.36
CA HIS A 25 -18.11 -7.39 -29.91
C HIS A 25 -17.19 -6.89 -28.79
N ALA A 26 -16.66 -7.81 -28.01
CA ALA A 26 -15.60 -7.56 -27.04
C ALA A 26 -14.23 -7.58 -27.77
N ASP A 27 -14.10 -6.78 -28.81
CA ASP A 27 -12.84 -6.60 -29.52
C ASP A 27 -12.63 -5.12 -29.92
N GLU A 28 -12.93 -4.23 -28.99
CA GLU A 28 -12.18 -2.99 -28.92
C GLU A 28 -11.03 -3.29 -27.99
N GLY A 29 -9.89 -3.72 -28.57
CA GLY A 29 -8.71 -4.12 -27.85
C GLY A 29 -8.36 -3.05 -26.83
N ILE A 30 -8.33 -3.45 -25.55
CA ILE A 30 -7.63 -2.67 -24.53
C ILE A 30 -6.26 -2.41 -25.14
N PRO A 31 -5.86 -1.13 -25.36
CA PRO A 31 -4.55 -0.86 -25.94
C PRO A 31 -3.53 -1.58 -25.07
N GLU A 32 -2.79 -2.51 -25.71
CA GLU A 32 -1.74 -3.24 -25.03
C GLU A 32 -0.77 -2.19 -24.49
N ILE A 33 -0.73 -2.00 -23.16
CA ILE A 33 0.24 -1.12 -22.52
C ILE A 33 1.59 -1.83 -22.63
N THR A 34 2.18 -1.77 -23.81
CA THR A 34 3.40 -2.49 -24.16
C THR A 34 4.67 -1.85 -23.61
N SER A 35 4.63 -0.57 -23.26
CA SER A 35 5.69 0.11 -22.51
C SER A 35 5.17 1.42 -21.94
N PHE A 36 5.39 1.65 -20.66
CA PHE A 36 5.25 2.95 -20.04
C PHE A 36 6.60 3.69 -20.26
N GLU A 37 6.64 4.58 -21.24
CA GLU A 37 7.76 5.51 -21.36
C GLU A 37 7.42 6.76 -20.56
N PRO A 38 8.05 6.98 -19.39
CA PRO A 38 7.76 8.15 -18.58
C PRO A 38 8.10 9.43 -19.33
N THR A 39 7.23 10.43 -19.22
CA THR A 39 7.48 11.77 -19.78
C THR A 39 8.74 12.39 -19.19
N PRO A 40 9.35 13.41 -19.82
CA PRO A 40 10.50 14.10 -19.24
C PRO A 40 10.25 14.68 -17.84
N LEU A 41 9.00 15.06 -17.54
CA LEU A 41 8.62 15.54 -16.22
C LEU A 41 8.57 14.40 -15.21
N GLU A 42 7.96 13.29 -15.57
CA GLU A 42 7.92 12.08 -14.73
C GLU A 42 9.33 11.54 -14.48
N LYS A 43 10.19 11.45 -15.51
CA LYS A 43 11.61 11.10 -15.32
C LYS A 43 12.28 12.01 -14.30
N LYS A 44 12.07 13.32 -14.38
CA LYS A 44 12.65 14.26 -13.42
C LYS A 44 12.14 14.04 -12.00
N ILE A 45 10.89 13.60 -11.83
CA ILE A 45 10.31 13.28 -10.52
C ILE A 45 10.86 11.96 -9.98
N PHE A 46 10.95 10.93 -10.83
CA PHE A 46 11.39 9.59 -10.44
C PHE A 46 12.92 9.43 -10.38
N ASP A 47 13.66 10.12 -11.26
CA ASP A 47 15.13 10.12 -11.28
C ASP A 47 15.71 11.25 -10.40
N GLY A 48 14.85 11.99 -9.70
CA GLY A 48 15.25 13.01 -8.76
C GLY A 48 16.07 12.40 -7.60
N PRO A 49 16.71 13.25 -6.78
CA PRO A 49 17.64 12.80 -5.73
C PRO A 49 16.94 12.06 -4.58
N GLY A 50 15.82 11.38 -4.81
CA GLY A 50 15.11 10.62 -3.79
C GLY A 50 14.63 11.51 -2.62
N VAL A 51 14.67 10.97 -1.42
CA VAL A 51 14.34 11.72 -0.19
C VAL A 51 15.52 12.62 0.17
N THR A 52 15.36 13.93 0.04
CA THR A 52 16.44 14.92 0.27
C THR A 52 16.48 15.46 1.70
N VAL A 53 15.41 15.25 2.47
CA VAL A 53 15.36 15.66 3.89
C VAL A 53 16.24 14.73 4.73
N THR A 54 16.93 15.30 5.70
CA THR A 54 17.93 14.60 6.53
C THR A 54 17.55 14.52 8.00
N SER A 55 16.63 15.37 8.48
CA SER A 55 16.19 15.28 9.86
C SER A 55 15.20 14.13 10.07
N GLY A 56 15.33 13.42 11.18
CA GLY A 56 14.43 12.31 11.49
C GLY A 56 12.97 12.71 11.58
N GLU A 57 12.67 13.91 12.07
CA GLU A 57 11.32 14.47 12.12
C GLU A 57 10.73 14.71 10.74
N GLU A 58 11.49 15.31 9.81
CA GLU A 58 11.04 15.56 8.45
C GLU A 58 10.85 14.26 7.67
N ILE A 59 11.76 13.29 7.85
CA ILE A 59 11.63 11.96 7.25
C ILE A 59 10.35 11.28 7.78
N TYR A 60 10.13 11.32 9.08
CA TYR A 60 8.92 10.76 9.69
C TYR A 60 7.66 11.41 9.15
N SER A 61 7.59 12.72 9.15
CA SER A 61 6.41 13.46 8.67
C SER A 61 6.09 13.20 7.20
N THR A 62 7.13 12.97 6.38
CA THR A 62 7.00 12.77 4.93
C THR A 62 6.63 11.33 4.57
N LEU A 63 7.25 10.34 5.21
CA LEU A 63 7.14 8.94 4.80
C LEU A 63 6.34 8.06 5.77
N CYS A 64 6.36 8.36 7.06
CA CYS A 64 5.85 7.46 8.09
C CYS A 64 4.49 7.88 8.64
N ALA A 65 4.30 9.20 8.83
CA ALA A 65 3.12 9.76 9.47
C ALA A 65 1.80 9.47 8.73
N GLY A 66 1.85 9.22 7.42
CA GLY A 66 0.68 8.84 6.63
C GLY A 66 0.00 7.55 7.11
N CYS A 67 0.78 6.63 7.68
CA CYS A 67 0.30 5.37 8.25
C CYS A 67 0.33 5.38 9.79
N HIS A 68 1.43 5.86 10.38
CA HIS A 68 1.64 5.82 11.84
C HIS A 68 1.05 7.03 12.58
N MET A 69 0.43 7.96 11.86
CA MET A 69 -0.17 9.20 12.34
C MET A 69 0.88 10.21 12.86
N PRO A 70 0.57 11.53 12.84
CA PRO A 70 1.56 12.58 13.11
C PRO A 70 2.25 12.52 14.48
N LYS A 71 1.60 11.95 15.47
CA LYS A 71 2.14 11.81 16.83
C LYS A 71 2.58 10.37 17.15
N GLY A 72 2.59 9.48 16.16
CA GLY A 72 2.92 8.07 16.37
C GLY A 72 1.86 7.26 17.09
N GLU A 73 0.63 7.75 17.15
CA GLU A 73 -0.48 7.10 17.85
C GLU A 73 -0.97 5.83 17.15
N GLY A 74 -0.60 5.62 15.88
CA GLY A 74 -1.11 4.52 15.08
C GLY A 74 -2.58 4.67 14.72
N ALA A 75 -3.13 3.69 14.00
CA ALA A 75 -4.54 3.69 13.60
C ALA A 75 -5.13 2.28 13.61
N VAL A 76 -6.42 2.20 13.93
CA VAL A 76 -7.23 0.99 13.87
C VAL A 76 -8.49 1.30 13.05
N GLY A 77 -8.75 0.47 12.03
CA GLY A 77 -9.89 0.70 11.14
C GLY A 77 -9.85 -0.28 9.96
N GLY A 78 -9.89 0.22 8.74
CA GLY A 78 -9.71 -0.58 7.51
C GLY A 78 -8.34 -1.26 7.39
N GLY A 79 -7.37 -0.84 8.21
CA GLY A 79 -6.08 -1.44 8.47
C GLY A 79 -5.69 -1.24 9.92
N MET A 80 -4.65 -1.91 10.38
CA MET A 80 -4.06 -1.71 11.69
C MET A 80 -2.62 -1.25 11.53
N TYR A 81 -2.36 -0.01 11.91
CA TYR A 81 -1.03 0.57 11.96
C TYR A 81 -0.59 0.69 13.41
N PRO A 82 0.52 0.05 13.81
CA PRO A 82 0.92 0.05 15.21
C PRO A 82 1.28 1.46 15.70
N ALA A 83 0.94 1.74 16.95
CA ALA A 83 1.45 2.92 17.61
C ALA A 83 2.98 2.83 17.76
N LEU A 84 3.64 3.97 17.55
CA LEU A 84 5.08 4.15 17.76
C LEU A 84 5.33 4.97 19.05
N ALA A 85 4.38 5.85 19.40
CA ALA A 85 4.39 6.52 20.69
C ALA A 85 4.20 5.48 21.82
N GLY A 86 5.10 5.48 22.80
CA GLY A 86 5.08 4.55 23.92
C GLY A 86 5.36 3.09 23.56
N ASN A 87 5.93 2.82 22.40
CA ASN A 87 6.23 1.45 21.97
C ASN A 87 7.59 1.00 22.50
N GLU A 88 7.60 0.16 23.53
CA GLU A 88 8.81 -0.36 24.20
C GLU A 88 9.77 -1.10 23.24
N LYS A 89 9.31 -1.60 22.11
CA LYS A 89 10.21 -2.23 21.11
C LYS A 89 11.21 -1.26 20.50
N LEU A 90 10.92 0.04 20.55
CA LEU A 90 11.80 1.09 20.08
C LEU A 90 12.98 1.34 21.04
N GLU A 91 12.98 0.76 22.24
CA GLU A 91 14.16 0.71 23.11
C GLU A 91 15.34 -0.01 22.43
N TYR A 92 15.03 -0.90 21.48
CA TYR A 92 16.02 -1.65 20.71
C TYR A 92 16.14 -1.04 19.30
N PRO A 93 17.15 -0.19 19.03
CA PRO A 93 17.29 0.48 17.73
C PRO A 93 17.37 -0.51 16.58
N ASP A 94 18.02 -1.66 16.75
CA ASP A 94 18.15 -2.70 15.72
C ASP A 94 16.79 -3.23 15.26
N TYR A 95 15.78 -3.28 16.14
CA TYR A 95 14.43 -3.67 15.77
C TYR A 95 13.81 -2.66 14.78
N ALA A 96 13.90 -1.37 15.08
CA ALA A 96 13.37 -0.32 14.20
C ALA A 96 14.14 -0.27 12.87
N VAL A 97 15.47 -0.34 12.93
CA VAL A 97 16.35 -0.42 11.75
C VAL A 97 15.95 -1.60 10.86
N PHE A 98 15.82 -2.79 11.43
CA PHE A 98 15.43 -3.99 10.69
C PHE A 98 14.07 -3.84 10.00
N ILE A 99 13.05 -3.34 10.70
CA ILE A 99 11.71 -3.16 10.15
C ILE A 99 11.70 -2.12 9.03
N ILE A 100 12.42 -1.02 9.17
CA ILE A 100 12.50 0.03 8.15
C ILE A 100 13.21 -0.48 6.89
N LEU A 101 14.30 -1.21 7.05
CA LEU A 101 15.09 -1.72 5.92
C LEU A 101 14.38 -2.85 5.18
N ASN A 102 13.73 -3.76 5.88
CA ASN A 102 13.15 -4.96 5.26
C ASN A 102 11.65 -4.83 4.97
N GLY A 103 10.97 -3.91 5.64
CA GLY A 103 9.52 -3.86 5.67
C GLY A 103 8.92 -4.96 6.54
N TYR A 104 7.63 -4.88 6.83
CA TYR A 104 6.91 -5.91 7.55
C TYR A 104 5.41 -5.87 7.25
N LYS A 105 4.84 -6.97 6.78
CA LYS A 105 3.43 -7.04 6.36
C LYS A 105 3.11 -5.99 5.29
N ALA A 106 2.26 -4.99 5.62
CA ALA A 106 1.90 -3.90 4.73
C ALA A 106 2.89 -2.72 4.75
N MET A 107 3.85 -2.71 5.67
CA MET A 107 4.90 -1.69 5.69
C MET A 107 5.94 -2.00 4.61
N PRO A 108 6.19 -1.10 3.65
CA PRO A 108 7.19 -1.32 2.61
C PRO A 108 8.61 -1.28 3.17
N SER A 109 9.56 -1.87 2.42
CA SER A 109 10.99 -1.67 2.66
C SER A 109 11.42 -0.28 2.20
N PHE A 110 12.26 0.38 2.98
CA PHE A 110 12.88 1.66 2.64
C PHE A 110 14.38 1.53 2.34
N ALA A 111 14.90 0.30 2.21
CA ALA A 111 16.32 0.06 1.95
C ALA A 111 16.86 0.77 0.69
N HIS A 112 16.03 0.94 -0.32
CA HIS A 112 16.41 1.64 -1.55
C HIS A 112 15.97 3.10 -1.61
N THR A 113 15.27 3.57 -0.56
CA THR A 113 14.68 4.93 -0.53
C THR A 113 15.46 5.86 0.39
N LEU A 114 15.98 5.33 1.51
CA LEU A 114 16.71 6.07 2.54
C LEU A 114 18.17 5.66 2.60
N SER A 115 19.06 6.64 2.82
CA SER A 115 20.46 6.38 3.15
C SER A 115 20.59 5.85 4.59
N ASP A 116 21.79 5.37 4.96
CA ASP A 116 22.06 4.87 6.31
C ASP A 116 21.93 5.97 7.37
N GLU A 117 22.37 7.18 7.05
CA GLU A 117 22.22 8.36 7.90
C GLU A 117 20.73 8.72 8.09
N GLN A 118 19.95 8.63 7.04
CA GLN A 118 18.51 8.92 7.10
C GLN A 118 17.75 7.88 7.91
N VAL A 119 18.10 6.61 7.79
CA VAL A 119 17.51 5.54 8.62
C VAL A 119 17.90 5.74 10.09
N ALA A 120 19.18 6.01 10.40
CA ALA A 120 19.60 6.29 11.76
C ALA A 120 18.89 7.54 12.33
N ALA A 121 18.76 8.61 11.54
CA ALA A 121 18.09 9.84 11.95
C ALA A 121 16.61 9.61 12.28
N VAL A 122 15.86 8.88 11.43
CA VAL A 122 14.44 8.63 11.71
C VAL A 122 14.28 7.67 12.90
N VAL A 123 15.11 6.66 13.06
CA VAL A 123 15.07 5.78 14.24
C VAL A 123 15.30 6.57 15.51
N ASN A 124 16.30 7.45 15.55
CA ASN A 124 16.57 8.32 16.70
C ASN A 124 15.40 9.25 17.01
N TYR A 125 14.72 9.78 15.98
CA TYR A 125 13.49 10.55 16.19
C TYR A 125 12.36 9.69 16.77
N LEU A 126 12.19 8.46 16.31
CA LEU A 126 11.22 7.52 16.88
C LEU A 126 11.51 7.23 18.37
N GLN A 127 12.78 7.15 18.73
CA GLN A 127 13.21 6.82 20.09
C GLN A 127 13.09 8.00 21.07
N SER A 128 13.36 9.22 20.65
CA SER A 128 13.51 10.36 21.57
C SER A 128 12.70 11.61 21.22
N GLY A 129 12.12 11.71 20.02
CA GLY A 129 11.37 12.88 19.56
C GLY A 129 9.88 12.63 19.44
N LEU A 130 9.49 11.42 19.10
CA LEU A 130 8.10 11.09 18.76
C LEU A 130 7.29 10.70 20.00
N GLY A 131 6.13 11.38 20.17
CA GLY A 131 5.11 10.93 21.12
C GLY A 131 5.56 10.84 22.58
N GLY A 132 6.64 11.53 22.96
CA GLY A 132 7.20 11.50 24.32
C GLY A 132 8.09 10.29 24.61
N ASN A 133 8.50 9.55 23.60
CA ASN A 133 9.50 8.47 23.76
C ASN A 133 10.83 9.02 24.28
N THR A 134 11.50 8.24 25.13
CA THR A 134 12.80 8.58 25.74
C THR A 134 13.69 7.35 25.81
N TYR A 135 13.82 6.64 24.69
CA TYR A 135 14.57 5.39 24.62
C TYR A 135 16.05 5.63 24.26
N GLU A 136 16.90 4.79 24.81
CA GLU A 136 18.35 4.74 24.60
C GLU A 136 18.77 3.26 24.43
N PRO A 137 19.86 2.93 23.75
CA PRO A 137 20.77 3.84 23.07
C PRO A 137 20.27 4.29 21.70
N ALA A 138 20.84 5.37 21.18
CA ALA A 138 20.56 5.87 19.82
C ALA A 138 21.09 4.91 18.74
N ALA A 139 20.37 4.84 17.62
CA ALA A 139 20.84 4.13 16.42
C ALA A 139 22.05 4.83 15.80
N THR A 140 22.99 4.07 15.27
CA THR A 140 24.16 4.57 14.53
C THR A 140 24.10 4.21 13.06
N THR A 141 24.74 4.99 12.22
CA THR A 141 24.85 4.70 10.77
C THR A 141 25.52 3.35 10.51
N GLU A 142 26.52 2.97 11.31
CA GLU A 142 27.21 1.69 11.20
C GLU A 142 26.27 0.50 11.46
N GLN A 143 25.37 0.61 12.46
CA GLN A 143 24.35 -0.43 12.70
C GLN A 143 23.41 -0.58 11.52
N VAL A 144 23.03 0.54 10.89
CA VAL A 144 22.17 0.53 9.70
C VAL A 144 22.87 -0.16 8.52
N GLU A 145 24.13 0.22 8.24
CA GLU A 145 24.94 -0.36 7.16
C GLU A 145 25.06 -1.89 7.30
N ILE A 146 25.40 -2.38 8.49
CA ILE A 146 25.50 -3.82 8.78
C ILE A 146 24.15 -4.54 8.60
N SER A 147 23.05 -3.87 8.92
CA SER A 147 21.70 -4.43 8.87
C SER A 147 21.06 -4.40 7.47
N ARG A 148 21.70 -3.76 6.49
CA ARG A 148 21.16 -3.63 5.14
C ARG A 148 21.08 -4.98 4.44
N PRO A 149 19.94 -5.30 3.79
CA PRO A 149 19.83 -6.52 2.99
C PRO A 149 20.82 -6.47 1.80
N GLN A 150 21.44 -7.60 1.54
CA GLN A 150 22.39 -7.79 0.44
C GLN A 150 21.66 -7.96 -0.91
#